data_ba40c70f3ebe793960cbecd5b512cc1a
#
_entry.id   ba40c70f3ebe793960cbecd5b512cc1a
#
_cell.length_a   1.000
_cell.length_b   1.000
_cell.length_c   1.000
_cell.angle_alpha   90.00
_cell.angle_beta   90.00
_cell.angle_gamma   90.00
#
_symmetry.space_group_name_H-M   'P 1'
#
loop_
_entity.id
_entity.type
_entity.pdbx_description
1 polymer ?
#
loop_
_entity_poly.entity_id
_entity_poly.type
_entity_poly.pdbx_seq_one_letter_code
_entity_poly.pdbx_strand_id
1 'polypeptide(L)'
;MQNTSFRIRLFRNVWQRLALMLPLLLAGLCLFQACSNDDTSYADKRKRERRQVQNFLKKGAKVIDPESGSVLLDVPGNIKVISEEQFYKQDSTTNVAQNEYVLFAGSGVYMQILRKGQPGKIASGKSAPVVCRYLEYNLATDSLQSGNNVLANEDRPDVMTVT
;
A
#
# COMPACT_ATOMS: atom_id res chain seq x y z
N MET A 1 50.26 41.63 -47.05
CA MET A 1 49.71 41.71 -45.72
C MET A 1 48.15 41.77 -45.74
N GLN A 2 47.44 40.82 -46.37
CA GLN A 2 45.94 40.86 -46.45
C GLN A 2 45.30 39.57 -45.95
N ASN A 3 46.01 38.60 -45.43
CA ASN A 3 45.40 37.28 -45.10
C ASN A 3 44.99 37.07 -43.63
N THR A 4 45.40 37.96 -42.74
CA THR A 4 45.13 37.83 -41.29
C THR A 4 43.77 38.36 -40.87
N SER A 5 43.27 39.42 -41.49
CA SER A 5 41.97 40.02 -41.15
C SER A 5 40.77 39.16 -41.58
N PHE A 6 40.91 38.40 -42.66
CA PHE A 6 39.88 37.50 -43.15
C PHE A 6 39.69 36.30 -42.24
N ARG A 7 40.78 35.71 -41.74
CA ARG A 7 40.75 34.57 -40.81
C ARG A 7 40.10 34.96 -39.46
N ILE A 8 40.39 36.15 -38.95
CA ILE A 8 39.83 36.63 -37.67
C ILE A 8 38.32 36.86 -37.79
N ARG A 9 37.79 37.34 -38.89
CA ARG A 9 36.35 37.48 -39.10
C ARG A 9 35.62 36.16 -39.24
N LEU A 10 36.23 35.17 -39.87
CA LEU A 10 35.67 33.83 -40.00
C LEU A 10 35.57 33.12 -38.63
N PHE A 11 36.64 33.21 -37.83
CA PHE A 11 36.66 32.65 -36.47
C PHE A 11 35.64 33.29 -35.58
N ARG A 12 35.45 34.60 -35.63
CA ARG A 12 34.47 35.33 -34.83
C ARG A 12 33.03 34.92 -35.17
N ASN A 13 32.71 34.74 -36.43
CA ASN A 13 31.40 34.30 -36.87
C ASN A 13 31.09 32.83 -36.49
N VAL A 14 32.10 31.97 -36.53
CA VAL A 14 31.98 30.59 -36.10
C VAL A 14 31.77 30.50 -34.58
N TRP A 15 32.55 31.27 -33.81
CA TRP A 15 32.40 31.32 -32.35
C TRP A 15 31.03 31.90 -31.90
N GLN A 16 30.56 32.94 -32.60
CA GLN A 16 29.21 33.50 -32.31
C GLN A 16 28.09 32.49 -32.63
N ARG A 17 28.21 31.72 -33.69
CA ARG A 17 27.25 30.68 -34.03
C ARG A 17 27.32 29.50 -33.04
N LEU A 18 28.52 29.12 -32.63
CA LEU A 18 28.70 28.09 -31.59
C LEU A 18 28.14 28.53 -30.24
N ALA A 19 28.33 29.78 -29.83
CA ALA A 19 27.81 30.36 -28.61
C ALA A 19 26.30 30.45 -28.58
N LEU A 20 25.64 30.58 -29.73
CA LEU A 20 24.17 30.56 -29.86
C LEU A 20 23.61 29.14 -29.89
N MET A 21 24.32 28.17 -30.42
CA MET A 21 23.91 26.77 -30.48
C MET A 21 24.02 26.06 -29.14
N LEU A 22 25.03 26.44 -28.31
CA LEU A 22 25.25 25.82 -27.01
C LEU A 22 24.05 25.95 -26.04
N PRO A 23 23.44 27.14 -25.82
CA PRO A 23 22.26 27.27 -24.96
C PRO A 23 21.02 26.58 -25.55
N LEU A 24 20.90 26.51 -26.89
CA LEU A 24 19.80 25.79 -27.52
C LEU A 24 19.91 24.27 -27.28
N LEU A 25 21.12 23.74 -27.32
CA LEU A 25 21.42 22.33 -27.03
C LEU A 25 21.17 22.00 -25.55
N LEU A 26 21.58 22.91 -24.65
CA LEU A 26 21.29 22.77 -23.21
C LEU A 26 19.79 22.84 -22.91
N ALA A 27 19.08 23.78 -23.54
CA ALA A 27 17.61 23.89 -23.39
C ALA A 27 16.91 22.62 -23.92
N GLY A 28 17.38 22.04 -25.02
CA GLY A 28 16.88 20.76 -25.52
C GLY A 28 17.10 19.60 -24.55
N LEU A 29 18.25 19.52 -23.91
CA LEU A 29 18.56 18.51 -22.90
C LEU A 29 17.68 18.62 -21.64
N CYS A 30 17.34 19.84 -21.23
CA CYS A 30 16.42 20.05 -20.09
C CYS A 30 14.98 19.58 -20.37
N LEU A 31 14.55 19.61 -21.62
CA LEU A 31 13.20 19.14 -22.00
C LEU A 31 13.06 17.62 -21.96
N PHE A 32 14.16 16.87 -22.09
CA PHE A 32 14.13 15.41 -21.96
C PHE A 32 14.12 14.91 -20.52
N GLN A 33 14.44 15.75 -19.54
CA GLN A 33 14.39 15.38 -18.11
C GLN A 33 13.03 15.65 -17.44
N ALA A 34 12.12 16.36 -18.11
CA ALA A 34 10.80 16.68 -17.57
C ALA A 34 9.78 15.52 -17.66
N CYS A 35 10.15 14.38 -18.23
CA CYS A 35 9.29 13.18 -18.32
C CYS A 35 9.82 12.03 -17.47
N SER A 36 10.18 12.29 -16.20
CA SER A 36 10.09 11.24 -15.20
C SER A 36 8.68 11.28 -14.60
N ASN A 37 7.70 10.98 -15.43
CA ASN A 37 6.39 10.67 -14.93
C ASN A 37 6.50 9.37 -14.13
N ASP A 38 6.20 9.43 -12.84
CA ASP A 38 5.86 8.29 -12.00
C ASP A 38 4.54 7.64 -12.49
N ASP A 39 4.36 7.51 -13.78
CA ASP A 39 3.32 6.69 -14.40
C ASP A 39 3.72 5.22 -14.30
N THR A 40 3.85 4.77 -13.03
CA THR A 40 3.79 3.35 -12.79
C THR A 40 2.48 2.86 -13.36
N SER A 41 2.56 2.11 -14.45
CA SER A 41 1.41 1.52 -15.12
C SER A 41 0.48 0.89 -14.07
N TYR A 42 -0.83 0.99 -14.28
CA TYR A 42 -1.82 0.28 -13.44
C TYR A 42 -1.45 -1.19 -13.23
N ALA A 43 -0.89 -1.83 -14.26
CA ALA A 43 -0.38 -3.19 -14.17
C ALA A 43 0.78 -3.34 -13.17
N ASP A 44 1.67 -2.36 -13.09
CA ASP A 44 2.81 -2.40 -12.15
C ASP A 44 2.35 -2.11 -10.72
N LYS A 45 1.38 -1.22 -10.51
CA LYS A 45 0.72 -1.01 -9.22
C LYS A 45 0.09 -2.33 -8.73
N ARG A 46 -0.68 -3.00 -9.58
CA ARG A 46 -1.27 -4.31 -9.29
C ARG A 46 -0.23 -5.40 -8.97
N LYS A 47 0.89 -5.43 -9.70
CA LYS A 47 1.97 -6.37 -9.41
C LYS A 47 2.64 -6.09 -8.07
N ARG A 48 2.78 -4.81 -7.70
CA ARG A 48 3.32 -4.39 -6.40
C ARG A 48 2.40 -4.82 -5.26
N GLU A 49 1.11 -4.51 -5.36
CA GLU A 49 0.09 -4.92 -4.39
C GLU A 49 0.08 -6.44 -4.18
N ARG A 50 0.04 -7.21 -5.25
CA ARG A 50 0.10 -8.68 -5.17
C ARG A 50 1.35 -9.17 -4.45
N ARG A 51 2.51 -8.57 -4.71
CA ARG A 51 3.75 -8.92 -4.01
C ARG A 51 3.69 -8.60 -2.52
N GLN A 52 3.11 -7.45 -2.15
CA GLN A 52 2.93 -7.06 -0.76
C GLN A 52 2.01 -8.04 -0.03
N VAL A 53 0.87 -8.37 -0.61
CA VAL A 53 -0.04 -9.40 -0.07
C VAL A 53 0.67 -10.75 0.07
N GLN A 54 1.38 -11.22 -0.96
CA GLN A 54 2.13 -12.48 -0.90
C GLN A 54 3.21 -12.49 0.19
N ASN A 55 3.89 -11.36 0.37
CA ASN A 55 4.87 -11.22 1.44
C ASN A 55 4.22 -11.29 2.82
N PHE A 56 3.09 -10.61 3.00
CA PHE A 56 2.31 -10.65 4.23
C PHE A 56 1.82 -12.07 4.54
N LEU A 57 1.27 -12.79 3.56
CA LEU A 57 0.81 -14.16 3.73
C LEU A 57 1.96 -15.10 4.20
N LYS A 58 3.20 -14.83 3.75
CA LYS A 58 4.37 -15.61 4.15
C LYS A 58 4.97 -15.20 5.49
N LYS A 59 5.06 -13.90 5.75
CA LYS A 59 5.82 -13.36 6.90
C LYS A 59 4.92 -12.99 8.07
N GLY A 60 3.63 -12.70 7.83
CA GLY A 60 2.78 -12.06 8.81
C GLY A 60 3.14 -10.59 9.05
N ALA A 61 2.74 -10.07 10.19
CA ALA A 61 3.11 -8.74 10.66
C ALA A 61 3.22 -8.72 12.18
N LYS A 62 4.16 -7.95 12.70
CA LYS A 62 4.30 -7.72 14.13
C LYS A 62 4.58 -6.24 14.38
N VAL A 63 3.74 -5.62 15.20
CA VAL A 63 3.89 -4.23 15.61
C VAL A 63 3.99 -4.16 17.12
N ILE A 64 5.02 -3.49 17.59
CA ILE A 64 5.29 -3.27 19.02
C ILE A 64 5.16 -1.77 19.27
N ASP A 65 4.47 -1.41 20.31
CA ASP A 65 4.39 -0.03 20.79
C ASP A 65 5.78 0.42 21.26
N PRO A 66 6.36 1.47 20.68
CA PRO A 66 7.70 1.92 21.04
C PRO A 66 7.77 2.52 22.46
N GLU A 67 6.65 2.99 23.02
CA GLU A 67 6.63 3.61 24.34
C GLU A 67 6.46 2.57 25.45
N SER A 68 5.52 1.65 25.28
CA SER A 68 5.19 0.65 26.31
C SER A 68 5.88 -0.68 26.12
N GLY A 69 6.43 -0.96 24.93
CA GLY A 69 6.95 -2.27 24.54
C GLY A 69 5.87 -3.34 24.35
N SER A 70 4.60 -2.96 24.43
CA SER A 70 3.47 -3.87 24.27
C SER A 70 3.30 -4.30 22.82
N VAL A 71 2.88 -5.53 22.60
CA VAL A 71 2.56 -6.03 21.27
C VAL A 71 1.17 -5.53 20.87
N LEU A 72 1.11 -4.65 19.88
CA LEU A 72 -0.14 -4.09 19.35
C LEU A 72 -0.76 -5.00 18.30
N LEU A 73 0.06 -5.61 17.46
CA LEU A 73 -0.36 -6.53 16.41
C LEU A 73 0.62 -7.69 16.34
N ASP A 74 0.11 -8.91 16.29
CA ASP A 74 0.90 -10.11 16.02
C ASP A 74 0.10 -11.03 15.11
N VAL A 75 0.45 -11.03 13.84
CA VAL A 75 -0.12 -11.94 12.83
C VAL A 75 0.97 -12.90 12.41
N PRO A 76 0.86 -14.18 12.76
CA PRO A 76 1.84 -15.17 12.37
C PRO A 76 1.96 -15.30 10.86
N GLY A 77 3.17 -15.56 10.36
CA GLY A 77 3.40 -15.88 8.95
C GLY A 77 2.90 -17.28 8.56
N ASN A 78 3.18 -17.66 7.31
CA ASN A 78 2.73 -18.92 6.73
C ASN A 78 1.20 -19.09 6.80
N ILE A 79 0.48 -18.05 6.42
CA ILE A 79 -0.97 -18.01 6.40
C ILE A 79 -1.49 -19.06 5.41
N LYS A 80 -2.34 -19.95 5.89
CA LYS A 80 -3.02 -20.95 5.07
C LYS A 80 -4.30 -20.35 4.50
N VAL A 81 -4.34 -20.16 3.20
CA VAL A 81 -5.52 -19.62 2.52
C VAL A 81 -6.45 -20.75 2.13
N ILE A 82 -7.73 -20.63 2.54
CA ILE A 82 -8.80 -21.56 2.17
C ILE A 82 -9.81 -20.88 1.24
N SER A 83 -10.54 -21.67 0.47
CA SER A 83 -11.61 -21.18 -0.41
C SER A 83 -12.91 -20.85 0.36
N GLU A 84 -13.76 -20.05 -0.25
CA GLU A 84 -15.12 -19.77 0.29
C GLU A 84 -15.93 -21.06 0.47
N GLU A 85 -15.82 -22.00 -0.46
CA GLU A 85 -16.51 -23.28 -0.36
C GLU A 85 -16.07 -24.06 0.88
N GLN A 86 -14.76 -24.12 1.16
CA GLN A 86 -14.24 -24.76 2.36
C GLN A 86 -14.69 -24.03 3.62
N PHE A 87 -14.67 -22.71 3.63
CA PHE A 87 -15.13 -21.90 4.74
C PHE A 87 -16.59 -22.19 5.11
N TYR A 88 -17.47 -22.25 4.11
CA TYR A 88 -18.89 -22.59 4.38
C TYR A 88 -19.08 -24.04 4.83
N LYS A 89 -18.29 -24.99 4.32
CA LYS A 89 -18.31 -26.38 4.82
C LYS A 89 -17.82 -26.51 6.27
N GLN A 90 -17.03 -25.56 6.74
CA GLN A 90 -16.54 -25.48 8.12
C GLN A 90 -17.46 -24.65 9.04
N ASP A 91 -18.76 -24.58 8.73
CA ASP A 91 -19.73 -23.79 9.51
C ASP A 91 -19.37 -22.30 9.58
N SER A 92 -18.91 -21.74 8.48
CA SER A 92 -18.49 -20.33 8.36
C SER A 92 -17.47 -19.92 9.43
N THR A 93 -16.43 -20.72 9.61
CA THR A 93 -15.34 -20.44 10.54
C THR A 93 -13.98 -20.75 9.92
N THR A 94 -12.91 -20.31 10.57
CA THR A 94 -11.53 -20.58 10.19
C THR A 94 -10.80 -21.28 11.32
N ASN A 95 -9.81 -22.12 11.01
CA ASN A 95 -9.00 -22.80 12.01
C ASN A 95 -7.82 -21.91 12.42
N VAL A 96 -7.93 -21.25 13.57
CA VAL A 96 -6.90 -20.34 14.10
C VAL A 96 -5.59 -21.09 14.40
N ALA A 97 -5.68 -22.33 14.90
CA ALA A 97 -4.50 -23.14 15.21
C ALA A 97 -3.69 -23.49 13.95
N GLN A 98 -4.32 -23.50 12.78
CA GLN A 98 -3.66 -23.70 11.49
C GLN A 98 -3.37 -22.37 10.76
N ASN A 99 -3.59 -21.23 11.39
CA ASN A 99 -3.46 -19.90 10.80
C ASN A 99 -4.24 -19.78 9.48
N GLU A 100 -5.49 -20.26 9.46
CA GLU A 100 -6.34 -20.26 8.27
C GLU A 100 -7.01 -18.91 8.05
N TYR A 101 -6.98 -18.44 6.80
CA TYR A 101 -7.71 -17.29 6.30
C TYR A 101 -8.55 -17.71 5.09
N VAL A 102 -9.81 -17.34 5.05
CA VAL A 102 -10.63 -17.49 3.84
C VAL A 102 -10.35 -16.34 2.88
N LEU A 103 -10.20 -16.66 1.59
CA LEU A 103 -10.17 -15.65 0.52
C LEU A 103 -11.56 -15.58 -0.13
N PHE A 104 -12.20 -14.41 -0.03
CA PHE A 104 -13.39 -14.09 -0.80
C PHE A 104 -12.98 -13.60 -2.18
N ALA A 105 -13.00 -14.51 -3.16
CA ALA A 105 -12.44 -14.27 -4.49
C ALA A 105 -13.11 -13.11 -5.23
N GLY A 106 -14.39 -12.88 -5.02
CA GLY A 106 -15.14 -11.78 -5.63
C GLY A 106 -14.72 -10.38 -5.15
N SER A 107 -14.32 -10.25 -3.88
CA SER A 107 -13.88 -8.97 -3.29
C SER A 107 -12.36 -8.87 -3.13
N GLY A 108 -11.64 -9.99 -3.15
CA GLY A 108 -10.21 -10.07 -2.85
C GLY A 108 -9.88 -9.93 -1.36
N VAL A 109 -10.87 -10.03 -0.48
CA VAL A 109 -10.70 -9.90 0.98
C VAL A 109 -10.26 -11.23 1.58
N TYR A 110 -9.22 -11.17 2.43
CA TYR A 110 -8.81 -12.27 3.29
C TYR A 110 -9.38 -12.05 4.69
N MET A 111 -9.97 -13.08 5.29
CA MET A 111 -10.56 -12.99 6.62
C MET A 111 -10.19 -14.18 7.48
N GLN A 112 -9.88 -13.93 8.75
CA GLN A 112 -9.77 -14.95 9.79
C GLN A 112 -10.78 -14.65 10.89
N ILE A 113 -11.51 -15.65 11.34
CA ILE A 113 -12.39 -15.55 12.50
C ILE A 113 -11.64 -16.13 13.70
N LEU A 114 -11.20 -15.26 14.58
CA LEU A 114 -10.48 -15.66 15.81
C LEU A 114 -11.42 -16.33 16.82
N ARG A 115 -12.64 -15.86 16.88
CA ARG A 115 -13.69 -16.39 17.78
C ARG A 115 -15.06 -16.15 17.15
N LYS A 116 -15.85 -17.20 17.04
CA LYS A 116 -17.23 -17.10 16.57
C LYS A 116 -18.07 -16.30 17.56
N GLY A 117 -18.93 -15.44 17.07
CA GLY A 117 -19.85 -14.66 17.89
C GLY A 117 -20.89 -15.54 18.61
N GLN A 118 -21.50 -14.98 19.63
CA GLN A 118 -22.61 -15.62 20.32
C GLN A 118 -23.88 -15.59 19.44
N PRO A 119 -24.85 -16.52 19.65
CA PRO A 119 -26.13 -16.48 18.96
C PRO A 119 -26.87 -15.16 19.24
N GLY A 120 -27.48 -14.59 18.23
CA GLY A 120 -28.15 -13.30 18.31
C GLY A 120 -27.82 -12.42 17.13
N LYS A 121 -28.00 -12.97 15.93
CA LYS A 121 -27.77 -12.20 14.68
C LYS A 121 -28.75 -11.04 14.60
N ILE A 122 -28.29 -9.92 14.11
CA ILE A 122 -29.13 -8.81 13.66
C ILE A 122 -30.06 -9.38 12.58
N ALA A 123 -31.36 -9.23 12.77
CA ALA A 123 -32.34 -9.73 11.80
C ALA A 123 -32.21 -8.98 10.48
N SER A 124 -32.41 -9.69 9.38
CA SER A 124 -32.34 -9.07 8.04
C SER A 124 -33.30 -7.87 7.95
N GLY A 125 -32.79 -6.75 7.41
CA GLY A 125 -33.52 -5.50 7.31
C GLY A 125 -33.66 -4.71 8.63
N LYS A 126 -32.96 -5.13 9.68
CA LYS A 126 -32.84 -4.37 10.94
C LYS A 126 -31.43 -3.80 11.06
N SER A 127 -31.34 -2.63 11.69
CA SER A 127 -30.06 -2.00 12.02
C SER A 127 -29.81 -2.08 13.52
N ALA A 128 -28.55 -2.25 13.89
CA ALA A 128 -28.14 -2.18 15.29
C ALA A 128 -26.81 -1.45 15.42
N PRO A 129 -26.60 -0.67 16.48
CA PRO A 129 -25.30 -0.14 16.81
C PRO A 129 -24.37 -1.26 17.30
N VAL A 130 -23.17 -1.29 16.77
CA VAL A 130 -22.13 -2.25 17.15
C VAL A 130 -20.90 -1.47 17.62
N VAL A 131 -20.45 -1.77 18.82
CA VAL A 131 -19.22 -1.22 19.36
C VAL A 131 -18.05 -2.01 18.78
N CYS A 132 -17.10 -1.35 18.14
CA CYS A 132 -15.93 -1.99 17.57
C CYS A 132 -14.62 -1.38 18.05
N ARG A 133 -13.63 -2.26 18.17
CA ARG A 133 -12.23 -1.90 18.33
C ARG A 133 -11.47 -2.46 17.15
N TYR A 134 -10.53 -1.68 16.64
CA TYR A 134 -9.78 -2.07 15.46
C TYR A 134 -8.33 -1.54 15.51
N LEU A 135 -7.51 -2.15 14.70
CA LEU A 135 -6.20 -1.67 14.29
C LEU A 135 -6.12 -1.76 12.77
N GLU A 136 -5.70 -0.69 12.13
CA GLU A 136 -5.48 -0.65 10.69
C GLU A 136 -3.98 -0.65 10.40
N TYR A 137 -3.54 -1.67 9.68
CA TYR A 137 -2.15 -1.87 9.32
C TYR A 137 -1.99 -1.83 7.80
N ASN A 138 -1.09 -0.99 7.32
CA ASN A 138 -0.82 -0.83 5.90
C ASN A 138 0.33 -1.75 5.46
N LEU A 139 0.01 -2.71 4.58
CA LEU A 139 0.98 -3.66 4.04
C LEU A 139 2.04 -3.00 3.14
N ALA A 140 1.74 -1.83 2.57
CA ALA A 140 2.65 -1.14 1.67
C ALA A 140 3.75 -0.38 2.42
N THR A 141 3.42 0.17 3.57
CA THR A 141 4.32 0.98 4.40
C THR A 141 4.84 0.23 5.62
N ASP A 142 4.33 -0.99 5.85
CA ASP A 142 4.69 -1.84 7.00
C ASP A 142 4.48 -1.12 8.34
N SER A 143 3.33 -0.42 8.47
CA SER A 143 3.06 0.44 9.63
C SER A 143 1.58 0.49 10.01
N LEU A 144 1.32 0.72 11.30
CA LEU A 144 -0.02 1.07 11.78
C LEU A 144 -0.42 2.43 11.21
N GLN A 145 -1.65 2.51 10.69
CA GLN A 145 -2.22 3.75 10.16
C GLN A 145 -3.18 4.38 11.15
N SER A 146 -4.04 3.57 11.75
CA SER A 146 -5.02 4.03 12.73
C SER A 146 -5.43 2.89 13.66
N GLY A 147 -6.08 3.25 14.75
CA GLY A 147 -6.64 2.29 15.68
C GLY A 147 -7.29 2.98 16.87
N ASN A 148 -8.28 2.32 17.44
CA ASN A 148 -8.91 2.76 18.69
C ASN A 148 -8.65 1.78 19.84
N ASN A 149 -7.68 0.86 19.66
CA ASN A 149 -7.30 -0.16 20.64
C ASN A 149 -6.09 0.26 21.47
N VAL A 150 -5.88 1.56 21.65
CA VAL A 150 -4.83 2.14 22.45
C VAL A 150 -5.40 2.69 23.76
N LEU A 151 -4.59 2.74 24.81
CA LEU A 151 -4.99 3.16 26.15
C LEU A 151 -5.65 4.55 26.16
N ALA A 152 -5.14 5.47 25.33
CA ALA A 152 -5.72 6.82 25.19
C ALA A 152 -7.18 6.84 24.68
N ASN A 153 -7.64 5.77 24.05
CA ASN A 153 -8.99 5.61 23.51
C ASN A 153 -9.80 4.52 24.22
N GLU A 154 -9.37 4.08 25.41
CA GLU A 154 -10.02 2.99 26.15
C GLU A 154 -11.50 3.26 26.39
N ASP A 155 -11.87 4.48 26.73
CA ASP A 155 -13.25 4.92 27.01
C ASP A 155 -14.03 5.35 25.76
N ARG A 156 -13.43 5.33 24.59
CA ARG A 156 -14.03 5.86 23.35
C ARG A 156 -13.97 4.84 22.20
N PRO A 157 -14.70 3.73 22.29
CA PRO A 157 -14.82 2.81 21.19
C PRO A 157 -15.63 3.44 20.03
N ASP A 158 -15.30 3.07 18.80
CA ASP A 158 -16.13 3.46 17.66
C ASP A 158 -17.44 2.69 17.66
N VAL A 159 -18.51 3.37 17.28
CA VAL A 159 -19.84 2.79 17.13
C VAL A 159 -20.20 2.80 15.66
N MET A 160 -20.36 1.62 15.09
CA MET A 160 -20.81 1.41 13.71
C MET A 160 -22.26 0.97 13.68
N THR A 161 -23.03 1.42 12.69
CA THR A 161 -24.35 0.90 12.43
C THR A 161 -24.26 -0.22 11.40
N VAL A 162 -24.71 -1.40 11.77
CA VAL A 162 -24.79 -2.57 10.89
C VAL A 162 -26.24 -2.78 10.50
N THR A 163 -26.48 -3.01 9.20
CA THR A 163 -27.80 -3.23 8.61
C THR A 163 -27.88 -4.59 7.93
#